data_ad310401e4952e752c4efc556c3d1be5
#
_entry.id   ad310401e4952e752c4efc556c3d1be5
#
_cell.length_a   1.000
_cell.length_b   1.000
_cell.length_c   1.000
_cell.angle_alpha   90.00
_cell.angle_beta   90.00
_cell.angle_gamma   90.00
#
_symmetry.space_group_name_H-M   'P 1'
#
loop_
_entity.id
_entity.type
_entity.pdbx_description
1 polymer ?
#
loop_
_entity_poly.entity_id
_entity_poly.type
_entity_poly.pdbx_seq_one_letter_code
_entity_poly.pdbx_strand_id
1 'polypeptide(L)'
;MGLIERYPDVKFIVAPHEIDPARIEKFCERISRPALRYTQLTPQSDLAAAGVLFVDTIGILSSIYRYGRWGYIGGGFGAGIHNTLEAATFGLPLAFGPRYGKFREARDLVTLRGAASIASAEELERWFAGLHDDPDATGRSGTICKEYVLQHKGATARIMDEICR
;
A
#
# COMPACT_ATOMS: atom_id res chain seq x y z
N MET A 1 12.84 0.11 6.09
CA MET A 1 14.21 0.44 5.62
C MET A 1 14.86 -0.77 4.97
N GLY A 2 14.84 -1.96 5.57
CA GLY A 2 15.49 -3.15 4.99
C GLY A 2 15.11 -3.46 3.54
N LEU A 3 13.81 -3.39 3.20
CA LEU A 3 13.36 -3.60 1.80
C LEU A 3 13.92 -2.56 0.82
N ILE A 4 13.98 -1.28 1.22
CA ILE A 4 14.47 -0.20 0.36
C ILE A 4 15.92 -0.45 -0.07
N GLU A 5 16.74 -0.91 0.84
CA GLU A 5 18.17 -1.16 0.59
C GLU A 5 18.38 -2.49 -0.15
N ARG A 6 17.55 -3.49 0.15
CA ARG A 6 17.72 -4.86 -0.40
C ARG A 6 17.23 -5.01 -1.83
N TYR A 7 16.25 -4.21 -2.25
CA TYR A 7 15.65 -4.29 -3.58
C TYR A 7 15.92 -3.00 -4.40
N PRO A 8 17.11 -2.84 -4.96
CA PRO A 8 17.51 -1.62 -5.67
C PRO A 8 16.73 -1.40 -6.98
N ASP A 9 16.18 -2.45 -7.57
CA ASP A 9 15.32 -2.45 -8.75
C ASP A 9 13.89 -1.98 -8.46
N VAL A 10 13.50 -1.94 -7.18
CA VAL A 10 12.16 -1.51 -6.75
C VAL A 10 12.17 -0.04 -6.34
N LYS A 11 11.17 0.69 -6.77
CA LYS A 11 10.90 2.07 -6.34
C LYS A 11 9.82 2.06 -5.26
N PHE A 12 10.05 2.84 -4.21
CA PHE A 12 9.15 2.91 -3.07
C PHE A 12 8.41 4.24 -3.05
N ILE A 13 7.08 4.18 -2.95
CA ILE A 13 6.24 5.35 -2.69
C ILE A 13 5.80 5.26 -1.23
N VAL A 14 6.13 6.26 -0.44
CA VAL A 14 5.82 6.32 0.99
C VAL A 14 4.88 7.48 1.26
N ALA A 15 3.65 7.18 1.68
CA ALA A 15 2.67 8.17 2.12
C ALA A 15 2.53 8.06 3.65
N PRO A 16 3.15 8.94 4.43
CA PRO A 16 3.03 8.91 5.88
C PRO A 16 1.62 9.33 6.31
N HIS A 17 1.12 8.74 7.40
CA HIS A 17 -0.19 9.09 7.96
C HIS A 17 -0.21 10.55 8.45
N GLU A 18 0.88 10.97 9.09
CA GLU A 18 1.10 12.36 9.50
C GLU A 18 2.25 12.94 8.69
N ILE A 19 2.00 14.07 8.05
CA ILE A 19 3.02 14.78 7.26
C ILE A 19 3.85 15.61 8.23
N ASP A 20 4.94 15.03 8.69
CA ASP A 20 5.94 15.69 9.52
C ASP A 20 7.26 15.80 8.75
N PRO A 21 7.64 17.02 8.31
CA PRO A 21 8.87 17.24 7.55
C PRO A 21 10.12 16.73 8.25
N ALA A 22 10.21 16.89 9.57
CA ALA A 22 11.40 16.48 10.33
C ALA A 22 11.52 14.95 10.42
N ARG A 23 10.37 14.25 10.50
CA ARG A 23 10.36 12.77 10.47
C ARG A 23 10.74 12.23 9.09
N ILE A 24 10.26 12.88 8.01
CA ILE A 24 10.64 12.52 6.64
C ILE A 24 12.13 12.72 6.44
N GLU A 25 12.69 13.84 6.87
CA GLU A 25 14.12 14.14 6.77
C GLU A 25 14.97 13.09 7.51
N LYS A 26 14.65 12.82 8.77
CA LYS A 26 15.31 11.74 9.53
C LYS A 26 15.20 10.36 8.87
N PHE A 27 14.14 10.10 8.15
CA PHE A 27 14.02 8.85 7.39
C PHE A 27 14.96 8.87 6.17
N CYS A 28 15.00 9.98 5.43
CA CYS A 28 15.92 10.16 4.30
C CYS A 28 17.39 10.01 4.69
N GLU A 29 17.80 10.55 5.85
CA GLU A 29 19.16 10.40 6.37
C GLU A 29 19.57 8.94 6.66
N ARG A 30 18.60 8.06 6.87
CA ARG A 30 18.82 6.66 7.24
C ARG A 30 18.80 5.67 6.08
N ILE A 31 18.50 6.12 4.88
CA ILE A 31 18.52 5.32 3.65
C ILE A 31 19.66 5.77 2.76
N SER A 32 20.28 4.82 2.05
CA SER A 32 21.41 5.13 1.15
C SER A 32 20.93 5.58 -0.24
N ARG A 33 19.68 5.31 -0.56
CA ARG A 33 19.10 5.59 -1.88
C ARG A 33 18.54 7.01 -1.97
N PRO A 34 18.67 7.70 -3.12
CA PRO A 34 18.10 9.01 -3.32
C PRO A 34 16.59 9.02 -3.04
N ALA A 35 16.14 9.96 -2.20
CA ALA A 35 14.75 10.16 -1.85
C ALA A 35 14.27 11.52 -2.31
N LEU A 36 13.06 11.59 -2.84
CA LEU A 36 12.41 12.82 -3.27
C LEU A 36 11.13 13.04 -2.48
N ARG A 37 10.75 14.31 -2.32
CA ARG A 37 9.46 14.70 -1.75
C ARG A 37 8.55 15.22 -2.86
N TYR A 38 7.30 14.77 -2.87
CA TYR A 38 6.35 15.11 -3.93
C TYR A 38 6.14 16.62 -4.07
N THR A 39 6.01 17.33 -2.93
CA THR A 39 5.81 18.80 -2.95
C THR A 39 7.03 19.60 -3.39
N GLN A 40 8.20 18.97 -3.47
CA GLN A 40 9.47 19.59 -3.87
C GLN A 40 9.90 19.19 -5.29
N LEU A 41 9.08 18.43 -6.00
CA LEU A 41 9.39 18.02 -7.37
C LEU A 41 9.41 19.23 -8.32
N THR A 42 10.41 19.24 -9.17
CA THR A 42 10.58 20.23 -10.26
C THR A 42 10.77 19.48 -11.58
N PRO A 43 10.67 20.14 -12.74
CA PRO A 43 10.99 19.51 -14.03
C PRO A 43 12.41 18.94 -14.12
N GLN A 44 13.33 19.39 -13.26
CA GLN A 44 14.71 18.94 -13.18
C GLN A 44 14.92 17.78 -12.19
N SER A 45 13.89 17.38 -11.46
CA SER A 45 13.99 16.27 -10.50
C SER A 45 14.26 14.95 -11.21
N ASP A 46 15.32 14.26 -10.80
CA ASP A 46 15.67 12.95 -11.38
C ASP A 46 14.85 11.82 -10.73
N LEU A 47 13.64 11.62 -11.25
CA LEU A 47 12.76 10.52 -10.82
C LEU A 47 13.35 9.14 -11.19
N ALA A 48 14.21 9.07 -12.19
CA ALA A 48 14.81 7.82 -12.60
C ALA A 48 15.85 7.33 -11.58
N ALA A 49 16.66 8.23 -11.05
CA ALA A 49 17.63 7.90 -10.01
C ALA A 49 17.00 7.70 -8.62
N ALA A 50 15.84 8.31 -8.36
CA ALA A 50 15.19 8.21 -7.05
C ALA A 50 14.76 6.78 -6.73
N GLY A 51 15.11 6.30 -5.54
CA GLY A 51 14.67 5.02 -4.99
C GLY A 51 13.39 5.15 -4.16
N VAL A 52 13.14 6.33 -3.59
CA VAL A 52 12.00 6.60 -2.72
C VAL A 52 11.34 7.92 -3.10
N LEU A 53 10.01 7.91 -3.19
CA LEU A 53 9.19 9.11 -3.30
C LEU A 53 8.31 9.24 -2.04
N PHE A 54 8.51 10.29 -1.27
CA PHE A 54 7.61 10.65 -0.18
C PHE A 54 6.44 11.49 -0.72
N VAL A 55 5.23 11.02 -0.46
CA VAL A 55 3.99 11.76 -0.74
C VAL A 55 3.66 12.58 0.49
N ASP A 56 4.15 13.79 0.52
CA ASP A 56 4.03 14.76 1.62
C ASP A 56 2.90 15.78 1.38
N THR A 57 1.80 15.31 0.79
CA THR A 57 0.57 16.08 0.57
C THR A 57 -0.67 15.20 0.77
N ILE A 58 -1.81 15.83 0.96
CA ILE A 58 -3.10 15.16 1.17
C ILE A 58 -3.88 15.11 -0.16
N GLY A 59 -4.77 14.11 -0.31
CA GLY A 59 -5.76 14.04 -1.38
C GLY A 59 -5.34 13.30 -2.64
N ILE A 60 -4.06 12.90 -2.77
CA ILE A 60 -3.58 12.19 -3.97
C ILE A 60 -3.33 10.69 -3.78
N LEU A 61 -3.40 10.18 -2.54
CA LEU A 61 -3.06 8.79 -2.21
C LEU A 61 -3.85 7.77 -3.03
N SER A 62 -5.17 7.95 -3.14
CA SER A 62 -6.03 7.06 -3.92
C SER A 62 -5.63 6.98 -5.40
N SER A 63 -5.13 8.10 -5.96
CA SER A 63 -4.66 8.14 -7.35
C SER A 63 -3.29 7.50 -7.54
N ILE A 64 -2.47 7.48 -6.50
CA ILE A 64 -1.09 6.96 -6.55
C ILE A 64 -1.07 5.43 -6.56
N TYR A 65 -2.03 4.75 -5.97
CA TYR A 65 -2.09 3.30 -5.97
C TYR A 65 -2.03 2.68 -7.37
N ARG A 66 -2.47 3.39 -8.41
CA ARG A 66 -2.37 2.93 -9.81
C ARG A 66 -0.94 2.65 -10.29
N TYR A 67 0.05 3.24 -9.66
CA TYR A 67 1.47 3.06 -9.98
C TYR A 67 2.13 1.97 -9.13
N GLY A 68 1.42 1.46 -8.12
CA GLY A 68 1.91 0.40 -7.25
C GLY A 68 1.79 -0.98 -7.90
N ARG A 69 2.65 -1.87 -7.48
CA ARG A 69 2.58 -3.30 -7.79
C ARG A 69 2.28 -4.12 -6.55
N TRP A 70 2.65 -3.63 -5.38
CA TRP A 70 2.38 -4.19 -4.06
C TRP A 70 2.01 -3.06 -3.10
N GLY A 71 1.18 -3.34 -2.11
CA GLY A 71 0.76 -2.36 -1.13
C GLY A 71 1.01 -2.80 0.31
N TYR A 72 1.69 -1.97 1.09
CA TYR A 72 1.72 -2.09 2.54
C TYR A 72 0.81 -1.03 3.16
N ILE A 73 -0.26 -1.49 3.81
CA ILE A 73 -1.22 -0.59 4.46
C ILE A 73 -0.78 -0.36 5.90
N GLY A 74 -0.57 0.88 6.24
CA GLY A 74 -0.13 1.29 7.57
C GLY A 74 -1.11 0.91 8.68
N GLY A 75 -0.62 0.88 9.92
CA GLY A 75 -1.40 0.50 11.10
C GLY A 75 -1.35 -1.00 11.40
N GLY A 76 -2.29 -1.42 12.29
CA GLY A 76 -2.39 -2.81 12.70
C GLY A 76 -1.43 -3.26 13.80
N PHE A 77 -0.53 -2.40 14.25
CA PHE A 77 0.30 -2.62 15.45
C PHE A 77 -0.22 -1.85 16.67
N GLY A 78 -1.16 -0.94 16.46
CA GLY A 78 -1.84 -0.15 17.47
C GLY A 78 -3.37 -0.31 17.40
N ALA A 79 -4.10 0.78 17.09
CA ALA A 79 -5.56 0.83 17.13
C ALA A 79 -6.26 0.02 16.00
N GLY A 80 -5.59 -0.19 14.88
CA GLY A 80 -6.11 -0.91 13.72
C GLY A 80 -5.35 -0.54 12.46
N ILE A 81 -5.82 -1.03 11.31
CA ILE A 81 -5.26 -0.77 9.98
C ILE A 81 -6.00 0.39 9.30
N HIS A 82 -5.35 1.02 8.32
CA HIS A 82 -5.99 2.00 7.45
C HIS A 82 -6.82 1.30 6.35
N ASN A 83 -7.46 2.11 5.49
CA ASN A 83 -8.34 1.61 4.44
C ASN A 83 -7.57 0.71 3.44
N THR A 84 -7.99 -0.55 3.33
CA THR A 84 -7.41 -1.54 2.42
C THR A 84 -8.07 -1.52 1.05
N LEU A 85 -9.36 -1.10 0.96
CA LEU A 85 -10.14 -1.17 -0.27
C LEU A 85 -9.64 -0.20 -1.35
N GLU A 86 -9.07 0.93 -0.95
CA GLU A 86 -8.49 1.88 -1.90
C GLU A 86 -7.38 1.22 -2.74
N ALA A 87 -6.44 0.56 -2.08
CA ALA A 87 -5.35 -0.15 -2.76
C ALA A 87 -5.85 -1.42 -3.49
N ALA A 88 -6.77 -2.17 -2.88
CA ALA A 88 -7.37 -3.36 -3.47
C ALA A 88 -8.09 -3.07 -4.79
N THR A 89 -8.68 -1.87 -4.94
CA THR A 89 -9.35 -1.42 -6.17
C THR A 89 -8.41 -1.45 -7.39
N PHE A 90 -7.13 -1.19 -7.16
CA PHE A 90 -6.11 -1.23 -8.22
C PHE A 90 -5.49 -2.60 -8.42
N GLY A 91 -5.94 -3.61 -7.69
CA GLY A 91 -5.44 -4.98 -7.82
C GLY A 91 -4.04 -5.15 -7.24
N LEU A 92 -3.70 -4.47 -6.16
CA LEU A 92 -2.45 -4.67 -5.46
C LEU A 92 -2.59 -5.82 -4.46
N PRO A 93 -1.67 -6.79 -4.43
CA PRO A 93 -1.47 -7.63 -3.26
C PRO A 93 -1.15 -6.77 -2.04
N LEU A 94 -1.77 -7.06 -0.90
CA LEU A 94 -1.69 -6.20 0.27
C LEU A 94 -1.00 -6.89 1.45
N ALA A 95 -0.28 -6.10 2.26
CA ALA A 95 0.15 -6.51 3.59
C ALA A 95 -0.18 -5.43 4.61
N PHE A 96 -0.46 -5.84 5.85
CA PHE A 96 -0.78 -4.95 6.96
C PHE A 96 -0.51 -5.63 8.31
N GLY A 97 -0.49 -4.84 9.39
CA GLY A 97 -0.24 -5.36 10.74
C GLY A 97 -1.34 -6.28 11.28
N PRO A 98 -1.09 -7.01 12.41
CA PRO A 98 -1.92 -8.12 12.87
C PRO A 98 -3.28 -7.71 13.47
N ARG A 99 -3.49 -6.43 13.82
CA ARG A 99 -4.76 -5.98 14.44
C ARG A 99 -5.78 -5.55 13.40
N TYR A 100 -6.17 -6.45 12.51
CA TYR A 100 -7.15 -6.21 11.44
C TYR A 100 -8.52 -6.85 11.69
N GLY A 101 -8.71 -7.60 12.77
CA GLY A 101 -9.90 -8.43 13.01
C GLY A 101 -11.24 -7.68 13.04
N LYS A 102 -11.24 -6.36 13.25
CA LYS A 102 -12.45 -5.51 13.21
C LYS A 102 -12.89 -5.18 11.78
N PHE A 103 -12.03 -5.36 10.78
CA PHE A 103 -12.25 -4.98 9.39
C PHE A 103 -12.61 -6.23 8.59
N ARG A 104 -13.88 -6.32 8.16
CA ARG A 104 -14.39 -7.49 7.43
C ARG A 104 -13.61 -7.74 6.15
N GLU A 105 -13.41 -6.69 5.35
CA GLU A 105 -12.70 -6.73 4.09
C GLU A 105 -11.25 -7.25 4.25
N ALA A 106 -10.58 -6.85 5.32
CA ALA A 106 -9.22 -7.33 5.58
C ALA A 106 -9.19 -8.82 5.93
N ARG A 107 -10.15 -9.30 6.73
CA ARG A 107 -10.28 -10.74 7.04
C ARG A 107 -10.57 -11.56 5.79
N ASP A 108 -11.50 -11.08 4.97
CA ASP A 108 -11.88 -11.74 3.75
C ASP A 108 -10.70 -11.81 2.77
N LEU A 109 -9.98 -10.70 2.57
CA LEU A 109 -8.80 -10.65 1.71
C LEU A 109 -7.65 -11.54 2.19
N VAL A 110 -7.44 -11.67 3.51
CA VAL A 110 -6.46 -12.63 4.06
C VAL A 110 -6.89 -14.07 3.78
N THR A 111 -8.16 -14.39 4.02
CA THR A 111 -8.70 -15.73 3.77
C THR A 111 -8.59 -16.11 2.29
N LEU A 112 -8.85 -15.17 1.39
CA LEU A 112 -8.77 -15.35 -0.07
C LEU A 112 -7.33 -15.30 -0.61
N ARG A 113 -6.33 -14.96 0.21
CA ARG A 113 -4.92 -14.78 -0.19
C ARG A 113 -4.66 -13.57 -1.12
N GLY A 114 -5.54 -12.57 -1.10
CA GLY A 114 -5.31 -11.26 -1.69
C GLY A 114 -4.45 -10.36 -0.79
N ALA A 115 -4.46 -10.64 0.52
CA ALA A 115 -3.66 -9.90 1.51
C ALA A 115 -2.98 -10.84 2.49
N ALA A 116 -1.96 -10.31 3.20
CA ALA A 116 -1.25 -10.98 4.28
C ALA A 116 -1.21 -10.12 5.55
N SER A 117 -1.34 -10.78 6.70
CA SER A 117 -1.07 -10.16 8.00
C SER A 117 0.39 -10.35 8.35
N ILE A 118 1.06 -9.27 8.75
CA ILE A 118 2.49 -9.21 9.02
C ILE A 118 2.72 -8.76 10.45
N ALA A 119 3.42 -9.56 11.24
CA ALA A 119 3.72 -9.26 12.64
C ALA A 119 5.15 -8.73 12.85
N SER A 120 6.05 -8.91 11.88
CA SER A 120 7.45 -8.48 11.98
C SER A 120 8.02 -8.00 10.65
N ALA A 121 9.20 -7.39 10.70
CA ALA A 121 9.94 -6.97 9.51
C ALA A 121 10.34 -8.17 8.64
N GLU A 122 10.72 -9.29 9.28
CA GLU A 122 11.11 -10.53 8.61
C GLU A 122 9.93 -11.17 7.88
N GLU A 123 8.72 -11.08 8.45
CA GLU A 123 7.50 -11.56 7.78
C GLU A 123 7.16 -10.69 6.58
N LEU A 124 7.27 -9.36 6.70
CA LEU A 124 7.08 -8.44 5.59
C LEU A 124 8.05 -8.75 4.46
N GLU A 125 9.31 -9.00 4.80
CA GLU A 125 10.32 -9.32 3.83
C GLU A 125 10.05 -10.65 3.11
N ARG A 126 9.69 -11.71 3.84
CA ARG A 126 9.33 -13.00 3.23
C ARG A 126 8.11 -12.89 2.31
N TRP A 127 7.08 -12.14 2.74
CA TRP A 127 5.90 -11.88 1.92
C TRP A 127 6.27 -11.13 0.63
N PHE A 128 7.09 -10.08 0.77
CA PHE A 128 7.51 -9.27 -0.37
C PHE A 128 8.37 -10.09 -1.34
N ALA A 129 9.37 -10.81 -0.84
CA ALA A 129 10.24 -11.67 -1.66
C ALA A 129 9.43 -12.71 -2.45
N GLY A 130 8.48 -13.37 -1.80
CA GLY A 130 7.63 -14.36 -2.47
C GLY A 130 6.77 -13.81 -3.60
N LEU A 131 6.41 -12.53 -3.55
CA LEU A 131 5.66 -11.86 -4.62
C LEU A 131 6.59 -11.20 -5.65
N HIS A 132 7.72 -10.66 -5.22
CA HIS A 132 8.72 -10.04 -6.09
C HIS A 132 9.31 -11.06 -7.05
N ASP A 133 9.64 -12.24 -6.55
CA ASP A 133 10.30 -13.32 -7.29
C ASP A 133 9.32 -14.17 -8.13
N ASP A 134 8.00 -14.08 -7.84
CA ASP A 134 6.92 -14.77 -8.58
C ASP A 134 5.88 -13.76 -9.11
N PRO A 135 6.03 -13.29 -10.37
CA PRO A 135 5.07 -12.40 -11.01
C PRO A 135 3.65 -12.97 -11.11
N ASP A 136 3.52 -14.29 -11.26
CA ASP A 136 2.23 -14.96 -11.35
C ASP A 136 1.53 -14.96 -9.98
N ALA A 137 2.25 -15.18 -8.89
CA ALA A 137 1.70 -15.03 -7.54
C ALA A 137 1.23 -13.60 -7.29
N THR A 138 2.02 -12.60 -7.69
CA THR A 138 1.62 -11.19 -7.65
C THR A 138 0.33 -10.95 -8.44
N GLY A 139 0.24 -11.46 -9.67
CA GLY A 139 -0.94 -11.34 -10.52
C GLY A 139 -2.18 -11.99 -9.91
N ARG A 140 -2.05 -13.22 -9.39
CA ARG A 140 -3.15 -13.95 -8.73
C ARG A 140 -3.66 -13.19 -7.51
N SER A 141 -2.78 -12.79 -6.62
CA SER A 141 -3.14 -12.06 -5.40
C SER A 141 -3.79 -10.71 -5.71
N GLY A 142 -3.24 -9.97 -6.69
CA GLY A 142 -3.80 -8.71 -7.15
C GLY A 142 -5.20 -8.87 -7.78
N THR A 143 -5.41 -9.91 -8.58
CA THR A 143 -6.73 -10.24 -9.15
C THR A 143 -7.76 -10.48 -8.05
N ILE A 144 -7.42 -11.25 -7.02
CA ILE A 144 -8.29 -11.48 -5.85
C ILE A 144 -8.70 -10.16 -5.19
N CYS A 145 -7.74 -9.25 -4.96
CA CYS A 145 -8.04 -7.94 -4.38
C CYS A 145 -9.03 -7.14 -5.24
N LYS A 146 -8.80 -7.08 -6.53
CA LYS A 146 -9.66 -6.35 -7.48
C LYS A 146 -11.05 -6.96 -7.57
N GLU A 147 -11.15 -8.26 -7.69
CA GLU A 147 -12.43 -8.97 -7.77
C GLU A 147 -13.23 -8.82 -6.49
N TYR A 148 -12.60 -8.91 -5.32
CA TYR A 148 -13.25 -8.66 -4.04
C TYR A 148 -13.96 -7.30 -4.04
N VAL A 149 -13.28 -6.23 -4.45
CA VAL A 149 -13.88 -4.90 -4.52
C VAL A 149 -15.03 -4.86 -5.52
N LEU A 150 -14.86 -5.45 -6.70
CA LEU A 150 -15.90 -5.49 -7.74
C LEU A 150 -17.17 -6.21 -7.28
N GLN A 151 -17.05 -7.31 -6.55
CA GLN A 151 -18.16 -8.09 -6.02
C GLN A 151 -18.91 -7.36 -4.89
N HIS A 152 -18.21 -6.51 -4.12
CA HIS A 152 -18.79 -5.80 -2.98
C HIS A 152 -19.19 -4.35 -3.26
N LYS A 153 -19.04 -3.87 -4.51
CA LYS A 153 -19.51 -2.54 -4.90
C LYS A 153 -21.03 -2.48 -5.01
N GLY A 154 -21.58 -1.25 -5.06
CA GLY A 154 -23.01 -1.03 -5.32
C GLY A 154 -23.86 -0.88 -4.04
N ALA A 155 -23.26 -0.68 -2.87
CA ALA A 155 -24.00 -0.42 -1.64
C ALA A 155 -24.90 0.81 -1.76
N THR A 156 -24.43 1.88 -2.36
CA THR A 156 -25.21 3.12 -2.59
C THR A 156 -26.45 2.85 -3.45
N ALA A 157 -26.30 2.13 -4.56
CA ALA A 157 -27.45 1.82 -5.42
C ALA A 157 -28.50 1.00 -4.66
N ARG A 158 -28.07 -0.04 -3.90
CA ARG A 158 -28.99 -0.85 -3.09
C ARG A 158 -29.72 -0.05 -2.01
N ILE A 159 -29.03 0.88 -1.36
CA ILE A 159 -29.63 1.78 -0.35
C ILE A 159 -30.64 2.71 -1.03
N MET A 160 -30.29 3.32 -2.15
CA MET A 160 -31.20 4.21 -2.87
C MET A 160 -32.44 3.47 -3.38
N ASP A 161 -32.30 2.27 -3.90
CA ASP A 161 -33.43 1.42 -4.31
C ASP A 161 -34.38 1.10 -3.17
N GLU A 162 -33.86 0.97 -1.93
CA GLU A 162 -34.69 0.68 -0.76
C GLU A 162 -35.37 1.94 -0.20
N ILE A 163 -34.70 3.09 -0.25
CA ILE A 163 -35.25 4.37 0.25
C ILE A 163 -36.28 4.96 -0.74
N CYS A 164 -36.12 4.72 -2.03
CA CYS A 164 -37.00 5.27 -3.07
C CYS A 164 -38.20 4.37 -3.41
N ARG A 165 -38.38 3.29 -2.67
CA ARG A 165 -39.60 2.44 -2.73
C ARG A 165 -40.67 2.98 -1.78
#